data_b075043fbb887f455a159508b47ef8d7
#
_entry.id   b075043fbb887f455a159508b47ef8d7
#
_cell.length_a   1.000
_cell.length_b   1.000
_cell.length_c   1.000
_cell.angle_alpha   90.00
_cell.angle_beta   90.00
_cell.angle_gamma   90.00
#
_symmetry.space_group_name_H-M   'P 1'
#
loop_
_entity.id
_entity.type
_entity.pdbx_description
1 polymer ?
#
loop_
_entity_poly.entity_id
_entity_poly.type
_entity_poly.pdbx_seq_one_letter_code
_entity_poly.pdbx_strand_id
1 'polypeptide(L)'
;HLYKVSLEGKPMVQITKGKYDVIDIQHINSTEGYVYYLASPNNATQKYLYKTKLNGKGEKELLSPESLKGTHNYSFSSNGRYAEHTFTNHYTPKTAEFITVADQKALSAEESIVLNINKLEEEKTTEFFTITTADNIEMDGWMVKPSNFDPTKKYPVLFFVYGEPFWSTVQDKYNVSRNSFYFYNTDTWKFFK
;
A
#
# COMPACT_ATOMS: atom_id res chain seq x y z
N HIS A 1 12.48 -10.02 4.94
CA HIS A 1 12.23 -10.20 6.39
C HIS A 1 13.20 -9.39 7.23
N LEU A 2 12.85 -9.14 8.52
CA LEU A 2 13.70 -8.50 9.51
C LEU A 2 14.46 -9.52 10.35
N TYR A 3 15.71 -9.21 10.61
CA TYR A 3 16.59 -10.00 11.47
C TYR A 3 17.29 -9.09 12.46
N LYS A 4 17.46 -9.56 13.69
CA LYS A 4 18.25 -8.92 14.72
C LYS A 4 19.60 -9.62 14.86
N VAL A 5 20.68 -8.88 14.72
CA VAL A 5 22.05 -9.36 14.86
C VAL A 5 22.66 -8.73 16.09
N SER A 6 23.42 -9.50 16.87
CA SER A 6 24.17 -9.03 18.02
C SER A 6 25.59 -8.71 17.61
N LEU A 7 26.11 -7.57 18.06
CA LEU A 7 27.53 -7.23 17.91
C LEU A 7 28.47 -8.07 18.83
N GLU A 8 27.85 -8.78 19.78
CA GLU A 8 28.60 -9.64 20.75
C GLU A 8 28.66 -11.11 20.31
N GLY A 9 28.33 -11.42 19.04
CA GLY A 9 28.37 -12.78 18.49
C GLY A 9 27.23 -13.71 18.94
N LYS A 10 26.15 -13.18 19.55
CA LYS A 10 24.96 -13.98 19.85
C LYS A 10 24.26 -14.43 18.57
N PRO A 11 23.53 -15.57 18.59
CA PRO A 11 22.79 -16.04 17.41
C PRO A 11 21.85 -14.98 16.84
N MET A 12 21.77 -14.93 15.51
CA MET A 12 20.83 -14.08 14.79
C MET A 12 19.38 -14.52 15.10
N VAL A 13 18.51 -13.53 15.33
CA VAL A 13 17.09 -13.76 15.59
C VAL A 13 16.28 -13.27 14.40
N GLN A 14 15.53 -14.17 13.77
CA GLN A 14 14.53 -13.78 12.77
C GLN A 14 13.33 -13.17 13.48
N ILE A 15 13.00 -11.92 13.15
CA ILE A 15 11.91 -11.16 13.76
C ILE A 15 10.59 -11.39 13.02
N THR A 16 10.60 -11.29 11.68
CA THR A 16 9.39 -11.44 10.85
C THR A 16 9.41 -12.77 10.10
N LYS A 17 8.24 -13.41 9.98
CA LYS A 17 8.04 -14.70 9.31
C LYS A 17 6.82 -14.65 8.40
N GLY A 18 6.79 -15.49 7.35
CA GLY A 18 5.67 -15.62 6.43
C GLY A 18 6.08 -15.41 4.96
N LYS A 19 5.11 -15.48 4.05
CA LYS A 19 5.31 -15.31 2.60
C LYS A 19 5.02 -13.86 2.18
N TYR A 20 5.79 -12.92 2.70
CA TYR A 20 5.66 -11.49 2.35
C TYR A 20 6.98 -10.77 2.57
N ASP A 21 7.15 -9.63 1.93
CA ASP A 21 8.28 -8.76 2.14
C ASP A 21 7.99 -7.67 3.16
N VAL A 22 9.00 -7.35 3.96
CA VAL A 22 9.03 -6.11 4.73
C VAL A 22 9.51 -5.01 3.80
N ILE A 23 8.70 -3.98 3.66
CA ILE A 23 8.98 -2.88 2.72
C ILE A 23 9.90 -1.86 3.37
N ASP A 24 9.60 -1.48 4.63
CA ASP A 24 10.36 -0.46 5.34
C ASP A 24 10.17 -0.57 6.86
N ILE A 25 11.19 -0.17 7.65
CA ILE A 25 11.11 -0.05 9.11
C ILE A 25 10.71 1.38 9.46
N GLN A 26 9.61 1.54 10.18
CA GLN A 26 9.08 2.86 10.53
C GLN A 26 9.56 3.33 11.90
N HIS A 27 9.65 2.43 12.88
CA HIS A 27 10.08 2.77 14.23
C HIS A 27 10.54 1.53 15.00
N ILE A 28 11.51 1.70 15.90
CA ILE A 28 11.96 0.68 16.85
C ILE A 28 11.76 1.21 18.26
N ASN A 29 10.82 0.61 18.99
CA ASN A 29 10.63 0.87 20.41
C ASN A 29 11.39 -0.19 21.23
N SER A 30 12.63 0.10 21.55
CA SER A 30 13.49 -0.83 22.30
C SER A 30 13.05 -0.99 23.77
N THR A 31 12.38 0.00 24.33
CA THR A 31 11.87 -0.03 25.73
C THR A 31 10.74 -1.02 25.87
N GLU A 32 9.80 -1.01 24.93
CA GLU A 32 8.65 -1.93 24.93
C GLU A 32 8.95 -3.22 24.15
N GLY A 33 10.07 -3.26 23.42
CA GLY A 33 10.52 -4.43 22.67
C GLY A 33 9.77 -4.69 21.37
N TYR A 34 9.31 -3.64 20.67
CA TYR A 34 8.59 -3.74 19.40
C TYR A 34 9.32 -3.07 18.25
N VAL A 35 9.10 -3.61 17.05
CA VAL A 35 9.41 -2.95 15.78
C VAL A 35 8.13 -2.72 14.98
N TYR A 36 8.03 -1.54 14.41
CA TYR A 36 6.94 -1.10 13.53
C TYR A 36 7.47 -1.06 12.09
N TYR A 37 6.75 -1.68 11.17
CA TYR A 37 7.21 -1.84 9.80
C TYR A 37 6.05 -1.86 8.80
N LEU A 38 6.34 -1.49 7.56
CA LEU A 38 5.41 -1.58 6.45
C LEU A 38 5.58 -2.92 5.74
N ALA A 39 4.45 -3.56 5.44
CA ALA A 39 4.40 -4.82 4.71
C ALA A 39 3.06 -5.00 4.00
N SER A 40 2.98 -5.99 3.10
CA SER A 40 1.81 -6.30 2.27
C SER A 40 1.49 -7.80 2.28
N PRO A 41 1.25 -8.44 3.44
CA PRO A 41 1.10 -9.90 3.52
C PRO A 41 -0.19 -10.43 2.86
N ASN A 42 -1.23 -9.62 2.72
CA ASN A 42 -2.53 -10.05 2.22
C ASN A 42 -2.82 -9.56 0.79
N ASN A 43 -2.23 -8.44 0.38
CA ASN A 43 -2.42 -7.86 -0.93
C ASN A 43 -1.14 -7.09 -1.34
N ALA A 44 -0.43 -7.60 -2.33
CA ALA A 44 0.85 -7.04 -2.78
C ALA A 44 0.73 -5.65 -3.42
N THR A 45 -0.48 -5.26 -3.86
CA THR A 45 -0.72 -3.92 -4.44
C THR A 45 -0.90 -2.83 -3.38
N GLN A 46 -1.08 -3.20 -2.10
CA GLN A 46 -1.37 -2.33 -0.98
C GLN A 46 -0.25 -2.40 0.07
N LYS A 47 -0.23 -1.45 1.01
CA LYS A 47 0.82 -1.34 2.00
C LYS A 47 0.26 -0.90 3.35
N TYR A 48 0.57 -1.65 4.42
CA TYR A 48 0.01 -1.48 5.76
C TYR A 48 1.09 -1.46 6.83
N LEU A 49 0.80 -0.81 7.96
CA LEU A 49 1.64 -0.81 9.16
C LEU A 49 1.36 -2.03 10.02
N TYR A 50 2.42 -2.70 10.37
CA TYR A 50 2.44 -3.80 11.33
C TYR A 50 3.40 -3.53 12.48
N LYS A 51 3.16 -4.16 13.61
CA LYS A 51 4.17 -4.30 14.67
C LYS A 51 4.40 -5.75 15.03
N THR A 52 5.58 -6.06 15.53
CA THR A 52 5.92 -7.36 16.12
C THR A 52 7.02 -7.21 17.16
N LYS A 53 7.22 -8.24 17.99
CA LYS A 53 8.23 -8.23 19.05
C LYS A 53 9.65 -8.39 18.50
N LEU A 54 10.58 -7.60 19.00
CA LEU A 54 12.02 -7.63 18.66
C LEU A 54 12.72 -8.94 19.03
N ASN A 55 12.10 -9.80 19.83
CA ASN A 55 12.64 -11.11 20.20
C ASN A 55 12.28 -12.24 19.23
N GLY A 56 11.55 -11.94 18.15
CA GLY A 56 11.09 -12.91 17.15
C GLY A 56 10.01 -13.88 17.65
N LYS A 57 9.42 -13.60 18.82
CA LYS A 57 8.35 -14.41 19.43
C LYS A 57 7.03 -13.65 19.38
N GLY A 58 6.02 -14.25 18.80
CA GLY A 58 4.69 -13.68 18.65
C GLY A 58 4.34 -13.40 17.18
N GLU A 59 3.04 -13.18 16.97
CA GLU A 59 2.49 -12.86 15.66
C GLU A 59 2.66 -11.38 15.32
N LYS A 60 2.57 -11.08 14.03
CA LYS A 60 2.45 -9.70 13.56
C LYS A 60 1.06 -9.17 13.89
N GLU A 61 0.99 -7.93 14.32
CA GLU A 61 -0.25 -7.21 14.60
C GLU A 61 -0.43 -6.11 13.54
N LEU A 62 -1.56 -6.12 12.84
CA LEU A 62 -1.94 -5.05 11.92
C LEU A 62 -2.37 -3.82 12.72
N LEU A 63 -1.81 -2.67 12.40
CA LEU A 63 -2.14 -1.38 13.03
C LEU A 63 -2.94 -0.46 12.11
N SER A 64 -2.64 -0.45 10.82
CA SER A 64 -3.42 0.36 9.88
C SER A 64 -4.90 -0.01 9.94
N PRO A 65 -5.82 0.97 9.86
CA PRO A 65 -7.27 0.72 9.88
C PRO A 65 -7.69 -0.24 8.78
N GLU A 66 -8.37 -1.33 9.12
CA GLU A 66 -8.81 -2.36 8.14
C GLU A 66 -9.83 -1.82 7.12
N SER A 67 -10.56 -0.77 7.47
CA SER A 67 -11.51 -0.10 6.58
C SER A 67 -10.84 0.69 5.46
N LEU A 68 -9.57 1.09 5.64
CA LEU A 68 -8.80 1.85 4.66
C LEU A 68 -7.99 0.92 3.78
N LYS A 69 -8.56 0.47 2.67
CA LYS A 69 -7.84 -0.35 1.68
C LYS A 69 -7.02 0.54 0.76
N GLY A 70 -5.68 0.32 0.74
CA GLY A 70 -4.76 1.12 -0.07
C GLY A 70 -3.33 1.15 0.45
N THR A 71 -2.66 2.25 0.20
CA THR A 71 -1.25 2.46 0.54
C THR A 71 -1.13 3.43 1.71
N HIS A 72 -0.61 2.92 2.82
CA HIS A 72 -0.32 3.68 4.04
C HIS A 72 1.17 4.01 4.16
N ASN A 73 1.48 5.18 4.73
CA ASN A 73 2.82 5.52 5.21
C ASN A 73 2.70 6.20 6.56
N TYR A 74 3.76 6.09 7.36
CA TYR A 74 3.81 6.64 8.71
C TYR A 74 5.14 7.33 8.94
N SER A 75 5.10 8.50 9.57
CA SER A 75 6.27 9.20 10.07
C SER A 75 6.14 9.35 11.57
N PHE A 76 6.90 8.57 12.32
CA PHE A 76 6.82 8.49 13.76
C PHE A 76 7.51 9.66 14.46
N SER A 77 6.91 10.14 15.54
CA SER A 77 7.62 10.98 16.51
C SER A 77 8.75 10.19 17.17
N SER A 78 9.77 10.89 17.67
CA SER A 78 10.95 10.26 18.28
C SER A 78 10.62 9.33 19.46
N ASN A 79 9.55 9.62 20.20
CA ASN A 79 9.08 8.78 21.31
C ASN A 79 8.11 7.67 20.90
N GLY A 80 7.76 7.54 19.61
CA GLY A 80 6.88 6.53 19.08
C GLY A 80 5.41 6.63 19.49
N ARG A 81 4.99 7.71 20.17
CA ARG A 81 3.60 7.87 20.65
C ARG A 81 2.66 8.41 19.60
N TYR A 82 3.18 9.26 18.71
CA TYR A 82 2.43 9.92 17.66
C TYR A 82 3.05 9.61 16.30
N ALA A 83 2.26 9.70 15.27
CA ALA A 83 2.74 9.64 13.89
C ALA A 83 1.90 10.55 12.99
N GLU A 84 2.52 11.07 11.94
CA GLU A 84 1.81 11.48 10.75
C GLU A 84 1.47 10.22 9.96
N HIS A 85 0.19 9.96 9.77
CA HIS A 85 -0.32 8.90 8.92
C HIS A 85 -0.74 9.50 7.59
N THR A 86 -0.26 8.94 6.49
CA THR A 86 -0.73 9.30 5.16
C THR A 86 -1.33 8.07 4.48
N PHE A 87 -2.45 8.30 3.79
CA PHE A 87 -3.20 7.29 3.08
C PHE A 87 -3.50 7.71 1.65
N THR A 88 -3.53 6.76 0.75
CA THR A 88 -3.98 6.91 -0.63
C THR A 88 -4.40 5.57 -1.19
N ASN A 89 -5.35 5.57 -2.11
CA ASN A 89 -5.67 4.44 -2.98
C ASN A 89 -5.93 4.94 -4.41
N HIS A 90 -6.36 4.08 -5.33
CA HIS A 90 -6.51 4.45 -6.75
C HIS A 90 -7.50 5.59 -7.03
N TYR A 91 -8.46 5.85 -6.12
CA TYR A 91 -9.44 6.94 -6.24
C TYR A 91 -9.33 8.01 -5.15
N THR A 92 -8.56 7.78 -4.10
CA THR A 92 -8.37 8.75 -3.01
C THR A 92 -7.02 9.45 -3.17
N PRO A 93 -6.98 10.77 -3.39
CA PRO A 93 -5.76 11.55 -3.34
C PRO A 93 -5.03 11.34 -2.02
N LYS A 94 -3.71 11.55 -2.02
CA LYS A 94 -2.91 11.44 -0.79
C LYS A 94 -3.46 12.40 0.26
N THR A 95 -3.94 11.85 1.35
CA THR A 95 -4.43 12.55 2.54
C THR A 95 -3.51 12.28 3.72
N ALA A 96 -3.52 13.17 4.71
CA ALA A 96 -2.69 13.05 5.92
C ALA A 96 -3.52 13.37 7.17
N GLU A 97 -3.18 12.71 8.26
CA GLU A 97 -3.70 12.98 9.60
C GLU A 97 -2.59 12.75 10.64
N PHE A 98 -2.67 13.42 11.79
CA PHE A 98 -1.86 13.09 12.94
C PHE A 98 -2.61 12.15 13.87
N ILE A 99 -1.95 11.08 14.30
CA ILE A 99 -2.57 10.02 15.10
C ILE A 99 -1.79 9.71 16.37
N THR A 100 -2.49 9.14 17.34
CA THR A 100 -1.88 8.32 18.40
C THR A 100 -1.58 6.92 17.83
N VAL A 101 -0.34 6.45 18.02
CA VAL A 101 0.09 5.14 17.44
C VAL A 101 -0.59 3.96 18.12
N ALA A 102 -0.87 4.07 19.43
CA ALA A 102 -1.39 2.96 20.23
C ALA A 102 -2.78 2.47 19.77
N ASP A 103 -3.65 3.38 19.39
CA ASP A 103 -5.05 3.10 19.01
C ASP A 103 -5.42 3.61 17.62
N GLN A 104 -4.44 4.14 16.87
CA GLN A 104 -4.62 4.69 15.51
C GLN A 104 -5.70 5.77 15.41
N LYS A 105 -5.91 6.53 16.49
CA LYS A 105 -6.89 7.63 16.50
C LYS A 105 -6.29 8.92 16.02
N ALA A 106 -7.01 9.58 15.11
CA ALA A 106 -6.70 10.94 14.69
C ALA A 106 -6.78 11.92 15.89
N LEU A 107 -5.83 12.83 15.98
CA LEU A 107 -5.81 13.88 17.01
C LEU A 107 -6.90 14.93 16.78
N SER A 108 -7.36 15.09 15.56
CA SER A 108 -8.49 15.92 15.17
C SER A 108 -9.52 15.09 14.40
N ALA A 109 -10.79 15.13 14.82
CA ALA A 109 -11.87 14.45 14.09
C ALA A 109 -12.09 15.04 12.68
N GLU A 110 -11.78 16.32 12.47
CA GLU A 110 -11.89 17.01 11.19
C GLU A 110 -10.88 16.50 10.19
N GLU A 111 -9.68 16.08 10.66
CA GLU A 111 -8.59 15.55 9.85
C GLU A 111 -8.67 14.03 9.68
N SER A 112 -9.54 13.34 10.43
CA SER A 112 -9.61 11.87 10.42
C SER A 112 -9.92 11.33 9.03
N ILE A 113 -8.99 10.56 8.48
CA ILE A 113 -9.14 9.90 7.19
C ILE A 113 -10.29 8.89 7.24
N VAL A 114 -10.37 8.10 8.29
CA VAL A 114 -11.43 7.08 8.48
C VAL A 114 -12.83 7.70 8.45
N LEU A 115 -13.00 8.87 9.08
CA LEU A 115 -14.29 9.54 9.13
C LEU A 115 -14.66 10.25 7.83
N ASN A 116 -13.67 10.64 7.04
CA ASN A 116 -13.86 11.46 5.84
C ASN A 116 -13.83 10.67 4.54
N ILE A 117 -13.28 9.45 4.51
CA ILE A 117 -13.11 8.65 3.29
C ILE A 117 -14.43 8.38 2.57
N ASN A 118 -15.52 8.18 3.31
CA ASN A 118 -16.84 7.92 2.75
C ASN A 118 -17.49 9.13 2.05
N LYS A 119 -16.86 10.31 2.15
CA LYS A 119 -17.29 11.52 1.44
C LYS A 119 -16.74 11.60 0.02
N LEU A 120 -15.78 10.74 -0.31
CA LEU A 120 -15.20 10.66 -1.64
C LEU A 120 -16.00 9.65 -2.46
N GLU A 121 -16.50 10.07 -3.61
CA GLU A 121 -17.10 9.14 -4.56
C GLU A 121 -16.00 8.24 -5.15
N GLU A 122 -16.24 6.96 -5.15
CA GLU A 122 -15.36 5.98 -5.79
C GLU A 122 -15.46 6.15 -7.31
N GLU A 123 -14.50 6.86 -7.90
CA GLU A 123 -14.31 6.85 -9.34
C GLU A 123 -13.74 5.49 -9.76
N LYS A 124 -14.59 4.59 -10.24
CA LYS A 124 -14.24 3.23 -10.69
C LYS A 124 -13.53 3.23 -12.04
N THR A 125 -12.40 3.91 -12.11
CA THR A 125 -11.65 4.07 -13.35
C THR A 125 -10.50 3.08 -13.48
N THR A 126 -10.05 2.53 -12.36
CA THR A 126 -8.96 1.54 -12.31
C THR A 126 -9.50 0.23 -11.74
N GLU A 127 -9.37 -0.84 -12.50
CA GLU A 127 -9.70 -2.20 -12.08
C GLU A 127 -8.41 -2.97 -11.81
N PHE A 128 -8.30 -3.61 -10.64
CA PHE A 128 -7.23 -4.54 -10.32
C PHE A 128 -7.66 -5.97 -10.67
N PHE A 129 -6.71 -6.75 -11.16
CA PHE A 129 -6.92 -8.15 -11.49
C PHE A 129 -5.65 -8.96 -11.25
N THR A 130 -5.80 -10.27 -11.14
CA THR A 130 -4.67 -11.21 -11.07
C THR A 130 -4.72 -12.13 -12.27
N ILE A 131 -3.57 -12.40 -12.85
CA ILE A 131 -3.38 -13.41 -13.90
C ILE A 131 -2.45 -14.50 -13.40
N THR A 132 -2.70 -15.74 -13.81
CA THR A 132 -1.81 -16.86 -13.56
C THR A 132 -1.08 -17.20 -14.85
N THR A 133 0.26 -17.19 -14.80
CA THR A 133 1.11 -17.54 -15.93
C THR A 133 1.12 -19.06 -16.19
N ALA A 134 1.67 -19.49 -17.31
CA ALA A 134 1.74 -20.91 -17.67
C ALA A 134 2.57 -21.77 -16.69
N ASP A 135 3.47 -21.15 -15.94
CA ASP A 135 4.29 -21.73 -14.88
C ASP A 135 3.71 -21.55 -13.47
N ASN A 136 2.41 -21.23 -13.38
CA ASN A 136 1.66 -21.04 -12.14
C ASN A 136 2.16 -19.91 -11.24
N ILE A 137 2.68 -18.84 -11.82
CA ILE A 137 2.99 -17.61 -11.07
C ILE A 137 1.79 -16.69 -11.16
N GLU A 138 1.31 -16.22 -10.00
CA GLU A 138 0.28 -15.19 -9.91
C GLU A 138 0.93 -13.81 -10.04
N MET A 139 0.38 -12.99 -10.93
CA MET A 139 0.81 -11.61 -11.15
C MET A 139 -0.36 -10.67 -11.03
N ASP A 140 -0.18 -9.61 -10.25
CA ASP A 140 -1.16 -8.54 -10.17
C ASP A 140 -1.06 -7.62 -11.38
N GLY A 141 -2.23 -7.16 -11.84
CA GLY A 141 -2.38 -6.19 -12.91
C GLY A 141 -3.37 -5.09 -12.53
N TRP A 142 -3.32 -4.02 -13.27
CA TRP A 142 -4.36 -2.98 -13.25
C TRP A 142 -4.75 -2.61 -14.68
N MET A 143 -5.99 -2.17 -14.84
CA MET A 143 -6.53 -1.78 -16.13
C MET A 143 -7.37 -0.50 -15.96
N VAL A 144 -7.25 0.41 -16.92
CA VAL A 144 -8.11 1.58 -17.04
C VAL A 144 -8.91 1.44 -18.32
N LYS A 145 -10.22 1.54 -18.21
CA LYS A 145 -11.15 1.51 -19.34
C LYS A 145 -11.60 2.93 -19.71
N PRO A 146 -11.99 3.19 -20.96
CA PRO A 146 -12.65 4.43 -21.33
C PRO A 146 -13.90 4.68 -20.49
N SER A 147 -14.23 5.93 -20.20
CA SER A 147 -15.44 6.30 -19.44
C SER A 147 -16.75 5.81 -20.08
N ASN A 148 -16.75 5.67 -21.41
CA ASN A 148 -17.85 5.15 -22.23
C ASN A 148 -17.58 3.72 -22.73
N PHE A 149 -16.88 2.90 -21.93
CA PHE A 149 -16.54 1.52 -22.31
C PHE A 149 -17.79 0.70 -22.60
N ASP A 150 -17.80 0.06 -23.79
CA ASP A 150 -18.84 -0.83 -24.27
C ASP A 150 -18.24 -2.23 -24.48
N PRO A 151 -18.60 -3.24 -23.67
CA PRO A 151 -18.01 -4.58 -23.73
C PRO A 151 -18.30 -5.31 -25.07
N THR A 152 -19.21 -4.80 -25.88
CA THR A 152 -19.51 -5.37 -27.22
C THR A 152 -18.56 -4.88 -28.30
N LYS A 153 -17.74 -3.87 -27.99
CA LYS A 153 -16.77 -3.28 -28.92
C LYS A 153 -15.36 -3.76 -28.67
N LYS A 154 -14.54 -3.70 -29.71
CA LYS A 154 -13.08 -3.94 -29.61
C LYS A 154 -12.37 -2.61 -29.45
N TYR A 155 -11.40 -2.59 -28.56
CA TYR A 155 -10.56 -1.43 -28.26
C TYR A 155 -9.09 -1.78 -28.50
N PRO A 156 -8.26 -0.82 -28.95
CA PRO A 156 -6.82 -0.99 -28.91
C PRO A 156 -6.37 -1.05 -27.43
N VAL A 157 -5.35 -1.86 -27.17
CA VAL A 157 -4.82 -2.05 -25.80
C VAL A 157 -3.38 -1.57 -25.75
N LEU A 158 -3.09 -0.70 -24.77
CA LEU A 158 -1.73 -0.30 -24.44
C LEU A 158 -1.26 -1.11 -23.23
N PHE A 159 -0.21 -1.92 -23.41
CA PHE A 159 0.44 -2.64 -22.33
C PHE A 159 1.57 -1.79 -21.75
N PHE A 160 1.56 -1.62 -20.43
CA PHE A 160 2.65 -1.06 -19.67
C PHE A 160 3.21 -2.13 -18.74
N VAL A 161 4.46 -2.54 -18.98
CA VAL A 161 5.14 -3.55 -18.18
C VAL A 161 6.47 -3.03 -17.65
N TYR A 162 6.85 -3.50 -16.47
CA TYR A 162 8.12 -3.21 -15.83
C TYR A 162 8.74 -4.52 -15.31
N GLY A 163 9.96 -4.81 -15.69
CA GLY A 163 10.58 -6.11 -15.47
C GLY A 163 11.73 -6.13 -14.47
N GLU A 164 11.97 -5.04 -13.71
CA GLU A 164 13.05 -5.03 -12.72
C GLU A 164 12.56 -5.45 -11.33
N PRO A 165 13.38 -6.22 -10.55
CA PRO A 165 12.91 -6.87 -9.32
C PRO A 165 12.64 -5.93 -8.14
N PHE A 166 13.08 -4.66 -8.19
CA PHE A 166 12.99 -3.73 -7.05
C PHE A 166 11.81 -2.76 -7.10
N TRP A 167 11.03 -2.78 -8.18
CA TRP A 167 9.95 -1.82 -8.37
C TRP A 167 8.66 -2.51 -8.79
N SER A 168 7.54 -2.14 -8.15
CA SER A 168 6.21 -2.55 -8.60
C SER A 168 5.48 -1.37 -9.22
N THR A 169 4.95 -1.58 -10.44
CA THR A 169 4.06 -0.62 -11.12
C THR A 169 2.60 -0.85 -10.78
N VAL A 170 2.28 -2.00 -10.16
CA VAL A 170 0.93 -2.36 -9.73
C VAL A 170 0.77 -1.99 -8.26
N GLN A 171 0.33 -0.77 -8.00
CA GLN A 171 0.17 -0.23 -6.66
C GLN A 171 -1.20 0.46 -6.54
N ASP A 172 -1.90 0.15 -5.46
CA ASP A 172 -3.17 0.80 -5.11
C ASP A 172 -2.90 2.15 -4.46
N LYS A 173 -2.67 3.16 -5.31
CA LYS A 173 -2.46 4.55 -4.90
C LYS A 173 -2.93 5.51 -5.98
N TYR A 174 -3.35 6.68 -5.56
CA TYR A 174 -3.74 7.76 -6.45
C TYR A 174 -2.55 8.24 -7.27
N ASN A 175 -2.73 8.30 -8.56
CA ASN A 175 -1.70 8.78 -9.48
C ASN A 175 -2.32 9.71 -10.51
N VAL A 176 -2.16 11.01 -10.27
CA VAL A 176 -2.66 12.06 -11.17
C VAL A 176 -2.12 11.88 -12.59
N SER A 177 -0.83 11.52 -12.74
CA SER A 177 -0.22 11.29 -14.06
C SER A 177 -0.84 10.10 -14.76
N ARG A 178 -1.16 9.01 -14.03
CA ARG A 178 -1.84 7.84 -14.58
C ARG A 178 -3.24 8.22 -15.04
N ASN A 179 -4.01 8.87 -14.17
CA ASN A 179 -5.33 9.33 -14.50
C ASN A 179 -5.28 10.33 -15.65
N SER A 180 -4.40 11.32 -15.60
CA SER A 180 -4.27 12.33 -16.65
C SER A 180 -3.84 11.72 -17.98
N PHE A 181 -2.79 10.91 -18.03
CA PHE A 181 -2.29 10.33 -19.28
C PHE A 181 -3.27 9.36 -19.92
N TYR A 182 -3.92 8.50 -19.11
CA TYR A 182 -4.83 7.49 -19.63
C TYR A 182 -6.26 7.99 -19.79
N PHE A 183 -6.72 8.95 -18.98
CA PHE A 183 -8.05 9.54 -19.09
C PHE A 183 -8.17 10.54 -20.20
N TYR A 184 -7.26 11.49 -20.31
CA TYR A 184 -7.27 12.47 -21.39
C TYR A 184 -7.03 11.83 -22.75
N ASN A 185 -6.35 10.68 -22.80
CA ASN A 185 -6.11 9.97 -24.04
C ASN A 185 -7.21 8.97 -24.41
N THR A 186 -8.18 8.67 -23.55
CA THR A 186 -9.34 7.86 -23.97
C THR A 186 -10.20 8.59 -25.02
N ASP A 187 -10.26 9.92 -24.98
CA ASP A 187 -10.87 10.71 -26.05
C ASP A 187 -9.93 10.97 -27.24
N THR A 188 -8.62 10.86 -27.05
CA THR A 188 -7.60 11.01 -28.11
C THR A 188 -7.26 9.73 -28.83
N TRP A 189 -7.78 8.58 -28.47
CA TRP A 189 -7.73 7.37 -29.31
C TRP A 189 -8.30 7.58 -30.73
N LYS A 190 -8.95 8.70 -30.97
CA LYS A 190 -9.32 9.17 -32.31
C LYS A 190 -8.13 9.45 -33.21
N PHE A 191 -6.92 9.63 -32.66
CA PHE A 191 -5.72 9.94 -33.44
C PHE A 191 -4.92 8.68 -33.92
N PHE A 192 -5.31 7.49 -33.48
CA PHE A 192 -4.68 6.23 -33.88
C PHE A 192 -5.56 5.40 -34.83
N LYS A 193 -6.39 6.06 -35.64
CA LYS A 193 -7.10 5.41 -36.76
C LYS A 193 -6.33 5.60 -38.04
#